data_ba0177916a44d51ab44e25a595f84445
#
_entry.id   ba0177916a44d51ab44e25a595f84445
#
_cell.length_a   1.000
_cell.length_b   1.000
_cell.length_c   1.000
_cell.angle_alpha   90.00
_cell.angle_beta   90.00
_cell.angle_gamma   90.00
#
_symmetry.space_group_name_H-M   'P 1'
#
loop_
_entity.id
_entity.type
_entity.pdbx_description
1 polymer ?
#
loop_
_entity_poly.entity_id
_entity_poly.type
_entity_poly.pdbx_seq_one_letter_code
_entity_poly.pdbx_strand_id
1 'polypeptide(L)'
;MKTKQIVLFPLLLMFASCSFNAGNADTKKEEVADSAEVVDSAKVANLPNEEKTLVINGVDFTFVKVRGGSFYMGAQKNDPKGINYDPQSDTSDYPVHKVSLSDYWIGKTEVTQRQWGAICGYKDKLLEGETEESYEYPIDNVNWPNAVDFTRKLNLIVHKNKQIGDNQNFMLPTDAQWEYAARGGVKSKHYRYSGSNNPDEVAWYDNDSTCGLHLVATKKPNELGIYDMSGNVGEWCSDTYRRYGKEKTVNPKFPYDIRTANLVVIRLGGATTKSTDLRVSARYGEDPEPNGEFPYGLRLVLQ
;
A
#
# COMPACT_ATOMS: atom_id res chain seq x y z
N MET A 1 17.86 49.36 44.96
CA MET A 1 16.65 48.88 45.62
C MET A 1 15.53 49.86 45.41
N LYS A 2 14.60 49.62 44.52
CA LYS A 2 13.32 50.33 44.41
C LYS A 2 12.27 49.32 43.93
N THR A 3 11.45 48.90 44.85
CA THR A 3 10.29 48.00 44.72
C THR A 3 9.18 48.76 43.95
N LYS A 4 8.68 48.18 42.86
CA LYS A 4 7.42 48.67 42.22
C LYS A 4 6.28 47.73 42.60
N GLN A 5 5.32 48.28 43.30
CA GLN A 5 4.02 47.67 43.59
C GLN A 5 3.14 47.65 42.32
N ILE A 6 2.53 46.48 42.06
CA ILE A 6 1.49 46.31 41.03
C ILE A 6 0.14 46.47 41.73
N VAL A 7 -0.66 47.42 41.29
CA VAL A 7 -2.03 47.68 41.75
C VAL A 7 -2.96 46.82 40.87
N LEU A 8 -3.72 45.90 41.52
CA LEU A 8 -4.82 45.19 40.87
C LEU A 8 -6.10 46.04 40.95
N PHE A 9 -6.74 46.28 39.81
CA PHE A 9 -8.12 46.77 39.72
C PHE A 9 -9.08 45.61 39.46
N PRO A 10 -10.18 45.47 40.21
CA PRO A 10 -11.23 44.49 39.93
C PRO A 10 -12.18 44.99 38.83
N LEU A 11 -12.38 44.22 37.78
CA LEU A 11 -13.36 44.45 36.73
C LEU A 11 -14.71 43.89 37.16
N LEU A 12 -15.67 44.74 37.35
CA LEU A 12 -17.06 44.41 37.71
C LEU A 12 -17.83 43.98 36.45
N LEU A 13 -18.24 42.70 36.38
CA LEU A 13 -19.08 42.18 35.30
C LEU A 13 -20.56 42.39 35.67
N MET A 14 -21.23 43.27 34.89
CA MET A 14 -22.68 43.35 34.90
C MET A 14 -23.30 42.23 34.08
N PHE A 15 -24.14 41.42 34.68
CA PHE A 15 -25.01 40.48 33.97
C PHE A 15 -26.24 41.19 33.45
N ALA A 16 -26.37 41.30 32.13
CA ALA A 16 -27.62 41.64 31.49
C ALA A 16 -28.34 40.35 31.09
N SER A 17 -29.46 40.07 31.73
CA SER A 17 -30.37 38.99 31.39
C SER A 17 -31.20 39.38 30.17
N CYS A 18 -30.93 38.80 29.01
CA CYS A 18 -31.86 38.81 27.88
C CYS A 18 -32.50 37.44 27.75
N SER A 19 -33.80 37.39 28.07
CA SER A 19 -34.65 36.22 27.75
C SER A 19 -34.87 36.17 26.25
N PHE A 20 -34.36 35.11 25.59
CA PHE A 20 -34.68 34.79 24.20
C PHE A 20 -35.66 33.63 24.15
N ASN A 21 -36.75 33.89 23.47
CA ASN A 21 -37.84 32.99 23.14
C ASN A 21 -37.34 31.83 22.30
N ALA A 22 -37.74 30.58 22.68
CA ALA A 22 -37.46 29.39 21.92
C ALA A 22 -38.32 29.37 20.63
N GLY A 23 -37.70 29.75 19.53
CA GLY A 23 -38.20 29.43 18.19
C GLY A 23 -37.60 28.10 17.72
N ASN A 24 -38.47 27.14 17.41
CA ASN A 24 -38.12 25.88 16.75
C ASN A 24 -37.39 26.18 15.44
N ALA A 25 -36.10 25.95 15.38
CA ALA A 25 -35.35 25.82 14.14
C ALA A 25 -35.18 24.35 13.84
N ASP A 26 -35.97 23.82 12.92
CA ASP A 26 -35.74 22.56 12.23
C ASP A 26 -34.34 22.59 11.61
N THR A 27 -33.38 22.00 12.29
CA THR A 27 -32.09 21.67 11.69
C THR A 27 -32.32 20.48 10.77
N LYS A 28 -32.64 20.73 9.50
CA LYS A 28 -32.38 19.76 8.44
C LYS A 28 -30.89 19.39 8.49
N LYS A 29 -30.60 18.21 9.02
CA LYS A 29 -29.35 17.52 8.70
C LYS A 29 -29.38 17.28 7.20
N GLU A 30 -28.58 18.00 6.44
CA GLU A 30 -28.19 17.58 5.10
C GLU A 30 -27.42 16.27 5.28
N GLU A 31 -28.12 15.15 5.09
CA GLU A 31 -27.48 13.89 4.70
C GLU A 31 -26.78 14.18 3.37
N VAL A 32 -25.48 14.38 3.43
CA VAL A 32 -24.62 14.25 2.26
C VAL A 32 -24.79 12.80 1.81
N ALA A 33 -25.66 12.61 0.83
CA ALA A 33 -25.89 11.33 0.19
C ALA A 33 -24.53 10.87 -0.36
N ASP A 34 -23.98 9.84 0.26
CA ASP A 34 -22.85 9.04 -0.24
C ASP A 34 -23.37 8.29 -1.48
N SER A 35 -23.41 8.99 -2.63
CA SER A 35 -23.68 8.41 -3.93
C SER A 35 -22.41 7.76 -4.50
N ALA A 36 -21.73 6.93 -3.71
CA ALA A 36 -20.95 5.87 -4.28
C ALA A 36 -21.96 4.90 -4.92
N GLU A 37 -22.09 4.95 -6.24
CA GLU A 37 -22.80 3.93 -7.00
C GLU A 37 -22.38 2.59 -6.42
N VAL A 38 -23.35 1.82 -5.92
CA VAL A 38 -23.14 0.42 -5.55
C VAL A 38 -22.92 -0.31 -6.86
N VAL A 39 -21.68 -0.28 -7.33
CA VAL A 39 -21.27 -1.04 -8.50
C VAL A 39 -21.57 -2.50 -8.16
N ASP A 40 -22.47 -3.11 -8.94
CA ASP A 40 -22.83 -4.52 -8.79
C ASP A 40 -21.56 -5.37 -8.87
N SER A 41 -21.06 -5.78 -7.71
CA SER A 41 -19.79 -6.50 -7.56
C SER A 41 -19.72 -7.74 -8.45
N ALA A 42 -20.88 -8.38 -8.72
CA ALA A 42 -20.97 -9.54 -9.59
C ALA A 42 -20.73 -9.19 -11.07
N LYS A 43 -21.20 -8.02 -11.54
CA LYS A 43 -20.92 -7.55 -12.90
C LYS A 43 -19.46 -7.17 -13.08
N VAL A 44 -18.87 -6.49 -12.09
CA VAL A 44 -17.48 -6.03 -12.14
C VAL A 44 -16.50 -7.20 -12.09
N ALA A 45 -16.80 -8.25 -11.31
CA ALA A 45 -15.96 -9.45 -11.21
C ALA A 45 -15.80 -10.19 -12.57
N ASN A 46 -16.77 -10.06 -13.47
CA ASN A 46 -16.75 -10.69 -14.80
C ASN A 46 -16.05 -9.84 -15.89
N LEU A 47 -15.67 -8.60 -15.59
CA LEU A 47 -14.95 -7.78 -16.56
C LEU A 47 -13.52 -8.30 -16.75
N PRO A 48 -12.94 -8.18 -17.98
CA PRO A 48 -11.57 -8.52 -18.20
C PRO A 48 -10.64 -7.62 -17.35
N ASN A 49 -9.45 -8.12 -17.03
CA ASN A 49 -8.43 -7.30 -16.43
C ASN A 49 -7.97 -6.24 -17.44
N GLU A 50 -7.80 -5.02 -16.97
CA GLU A 50 -7.26 -3.92 -17.78
C GLU A 50 -5.78 -3.75 -17.45
N GLU A 51 -4.95 -3.71 -18.48
CA GLU A 51 -3.51 -3.44 -18.36
C GLU A 51 -3.15 -2.17 -19.11
N LYS A 52 -2.14 -1.47 -18.61
CA LYS A 52 -1.58 -0.27 -19.23
C LYS A 52 -0.06 -0.34 -19.15
N THR A 53 0.61 -0.22 -20.27
CA THR A 53 2.08 -0.14 -20.33
C THR A 53 2.51 1.27 -20.71
N LEU A 54 3.45 1.83 -19.94
CA LEU A 54 4.13 3.09 -20.24
C LEU A 54 5.59 2.79 -20.56
N VAL A 55 6.07 3.30 -21.67
CA VAL A 55 7.49 3.24 -22.02
C VAL A 55 8.19 4.47 -21.43
N ILE A 56 9.04 4.27 -20.44
CA ILE A 56 9.72 5.35 -19.74
C ILE A 56 11.23 5.15 -19.86
N ASN A 57 11.89 6.12 -20.52
CA ASN A 57 13.31 6.03 -20.86
C ASN A 57 13.69 4.74 -21.62
N GLY A 58 12.77 4.24 -22.48
CA GLY A 58 12.99 3.03 -23.27
C GLY A 58 12.67 1.71 -22.57
N VAL A 59 12.16 1.75 -21.32
CA VAL A 59 11.82 0.57 -20.51
C VAL A 59 10.32 0.53 -20.24
N ASP A 60 9.75 -0.67 -20.35
CA ASP A 60 8.32 -0.92 -20.12
C ASP A 60 7.98 -0.95 -18.62
N PHE A 61 6.93 -0.22 -18.25
CA PHE A 61 6.30 -0.24 -16.95
C PHE A 61 4.84 -0.65 -17.12
N THR A 62 4.50 -1.87 -16.77
CA THR A 62 3.14 -2.42 -16.93
C THR A 62 2.37 -2.35 -15.62
N PHE A 63 1.16 -1.82 -15.71
CA PHE A 63 0.24 -1.66 -14.59
C PHE A 63 -1.07 -2.39 -14.87
N VAL A 64 -1.67 -2.91 -13.81
CA VAL A 64 -2.99 -3.53 -13.80
C VAL A 64 -3.98 -2.60 -13.10
N LYS A 65 -5.16 -2.42 -13.67
CA LYS A 65 -6.22 -1.64 -13.05
C LYS A 65 -6.87 -2.43 -11.92
N VAL A 66 -6.84 -1.87 -10.73
CA VAL A 66 -7.59 -2.35 -9.57
C VAL A 66 -8.85 -1.52 -9.45
N ARG A 67 -9.99 -2.12 -9.74
CA ARG A 67 -11.28 -1.44 -9.58
C ARG A 67 -11.59 -1.28 -8.10
N GLY A 68 -12.07 -0.10 -7.75
CA GLY A 68 -12.46 0.25 -6.40
C GLY A 68 -13.54 -0.68 -5.86
N GLY A 69 -13.64 -0.73 -4.56
CA GLY A 69 -14.62 -1.56 -3.87
C GLY A 69 -14.37 -1.58 -2.36
N SER A 70 -15.20 -2.34 -1.67
CA SER A 70 -15.05 -2.54 -0.22
C SER A 70 -14.57 -3.95 0.08
N PHE A 71 -13.66 -4.08 1.04
CA PHE A 71 -13.17 -5.37 1.52
C PHE A 71 -12.96 -5.34 3.04
N TYR A 72 -12.74 -6.51 3.60
CA TYR A 72 -12.30 -6.64 4.98
C TYR A 72 -10.78 -6.79 5.01
N MET A 73 -10.10 -5.80 5.53
CA MET A 73 -8.65 -5.74 5.69
C MET A 73 -8.23 -6.42 6.99
N GLY A 74 -7.08 -7.09 6.96
CA GLY A 74 -6.54 -7.83 8.09
C GLY A 74 -7.03 -9.27 8.20
N ALA A 75 -6.62 -9.96 9.26
CA ALA A 75 -7.02 -11.34 9.57
C ALA A 75 -7.23 -11.53 11.07
N GLN A 76 -7.83 -12.67 11.45
CA GLN A 76 -8.08 -13.06 12.84
C GLN A 76 -8.02 -14.59 13.00
N LYS A 77 -7.62 -15.06 14.20
CA LYS A 77 -7.50 -16.49 14.51
C LYS A 77 -8.49 -16.99 15.57
N ASN A 78 -9.36 -16.13 16.07
CA ASN A 78 -10.20 -16.42 17.25
C ASN A 78 -11.55 -17.06 16.86
N ASP A 79 -12.06 -16.78 15.65
CA ASP A 79 -13.32 -17.32 15.16
C ASP A 79 -13.12 -18.05 13.83
N PRO A 80 -13.10 -19.41 13.84
CA PRO A 80 -12.92 -20.19 12.61
C PRO A 80 -14.01 -20.00 11.54
N LYS A 81 -15.16 -19.45 11.92
CA LYS A 81 -16.26 -19.13 10.97
C LYS A 81 -16.31 -17.64 10.64
N GLY A 82 -15.49 -16.84 11.27
CA GLY A 82 -15.44 -15.40 11.09
C GLY A 82 -14.70 -14.97 9.81
N ILE A 83 -14.96 -13.72 9.43
CA ILE A 83 -14.34 -13.12 8.24
C ILE A 83 -12.82 -13.10 8.39
N ASN A 84 -12.12 -13.44 7.30
CA ASN A 84 -10.67 -13.49 7.22
C ASN A 84 -10.02 -14.34 8.34
N TYR A 85 -10.67 -15.47 8.67
CA TYR A 85 -10.07 -16.43 9.59
C TYR A 85 -8.76 -16.97 9.02
N ASP A 86 -7.69 -16.83 9.80
CA ASP A 86 -6.41 -17.42 9.53
C ASP A 86 -5.76 -17.85 10.87
N PRO A 87 -5.58 -19.16 11.11
CA PRO A 87 -5.01 -19.65 12.37
C PRO A 87 -3.57 -19.20 12.59
N GLN A 88 -2.88 -18.71 11.55
CA GLN A 88 -1.51 -18.18 11.60
C GLN A 88 -1.46 -16.66 11.73
N SER A 89 -2.62 -15.98 11.79
CA SER A 89 -2.63 -14.51 11.99
C SER A 89 -2.05 -14.12 13.34
N ASP A 90 -1.41 -12.97 13.38
CA ASP A 90 -0.87 -12.40 14.60
C ASP A 90 -1.55 -11.07 15.00
N THR A 91 -0.98 -10.36 15.98
CA THR A 91 -1.55 -9.11 16.46
C THR A 91 -1.42 -7.96 15.48
N SER A 92 -0.52 -8.04 14.49
CA SER A 92 -0.32 -7.03 13.45
C SER A 92 -1.43 -7.05 12.41
N ASP A 93 -2.02 -8.23 12.20
CA ASP A 93 -3.11 -8.45 11.24
C ASP A 93 -4.49 -8.00 11.79
N TYR A 94 -4.60 -7.77 13.10
CA TYR A 94 -5.88 -7.55 13.81
C TYR A 94 -6.07 -6.08 14.25
N PRO A 95 -7.30 -5.58 14.35
CA PRO A 95 -8.57 -6.23 14.04
C PRO A 95 -8.92 -6.23 12.56
N VAL A 96 -9.71 -7.23 12.15
CA VAL A 96 -10.37 -7.19 10.85
C VAL A 96 -11.34 -6.01 10.81
N HIS A 97 -11.24 -5.17 9.79
CA HIS A 97 -12.05 -3.96 9.65
C HIS A 97 -12.41 -3.69 8.19
N LYS A 98 -13.49 -2.95 7.95
CA LYS A 98 -13.95 -2.66 6.59
C LYS A 98 -13.22 -1.45 6.01
N VAL A 99 -12.68 -1.62 4.81
CA VAL A 99 -12.03 -0.57 4.03
C VAL A 99 -12.71 -0.47 2.67
N SER A 100 -12.87 0.76 2.17
CA SER A 100 -13.32 1.05 0.80
C SER A 100 -12.24 1.81 0.07
N LEU A 101 -11.98 1.43 -1.18
CA LEU A 101 -10.98 2.06 -2.04
C LEU A 101 -11.60 2.50 -3.35
N SER A 102 -11.13 3.62 -3.89
CA SER A 102 -11.39 4.05 -5.27
C SER A 102 -10.51 3.26 -6.25
N ASP A 103 -10.78 3.38 -7.55
CA ASP A 103 -9.96 2.82 -8.62
C ASP A 103 -8.51 3.34 -8.54
N TYR A 104 -7.55 2.48 -8.85
CA TYR A 104 -6.14 2.82 -9.02
C TYR A 104 -5.45 1.83 -9.97
N TRP A 105 -4.25 2.16 -10.41
CA TRP A 105 -3.39 1.26 -11.13
C TRP A 105 -2.26 0.79 -10.23
N ILE A 106 -1.87 -0.47 -10.32
CA ILE A 106 -0.75 -1.04 -9.55
C ILE A 106 0.21 -1.74 -10.48
N GLY A 107 1.49 -1.72 -10.18
CA GLY A 107 2.52 -2.45 -10.93
C GLY A 107 2.16 -3.93 -11.07
N LYS A 108 2.23 -4.47 -12.27
CA LYS A 108 1.96 -5.89 -12.55
C LYS A 108 2.92 -6.80 -11.80
N THR A 109 4.15 -6.32 -11.62
CA THR A 109 5.23 -6.93 -10.86
C THR A 109 5.82 -5.92 -9.86
N GLU A 110 6.75 -6.35 -9.05
CA GLU A 110 7.70 -5.49 -8.34
C GLU A 110 8.49 -4.65 -9.36
N VAL A 111 9.09 -3.55 -8.92
CA VAL A 111 10.02 -2.77 -9.75
C VAL A 111 11.27 -3.60 -10.01
N THR A 112 11.63 -3.81 -11.29
CA THR A 112 12.81 -4.56 -11.66
C THR A 112 14.09 -3.71 -11.59
N GLN A 113 15.26 -4.36 -11.59
CA GLN A 113 16.56 -3.68 -11.67
C GLN A 113 16.66 -2.84 -12.95
N ARG A 114 16.12 -3.32 -14.08
CA ARG A 114 16.02 -2.56 -15.34
C ARG A 114 15.20 -1.28 -15.16
N GLN A 115 14.03 -1.38 -14.58
CA GLN A 115 13.16 -0.24 -14.33
C GLN A 115 13.79 0.77 -13.36
N TRP A 116 14.45 0.26 -12.31
CA TRP A 116 15.18 1.11 -11.36
C TRP A 116 16.31 1.87 -12.06
N GLY A 117 17.12 1.18 -12.87
CA GLY A 117 18.22 1.78 -13.63
C GLY A 117 17.75 2.88 -14.59
N ALA A 118 16.62 2.66 -15.28
CA ALA A 118 16.03 3.62 -16.19
C ALA A 118 15.65 4.97 -15.53
N ILE A 119 15.32 4.96 -14.25
CA ILE A 119 14.90 6.15 -13.50
C ILE A 119 16.04 6.76 -12.69
N CYS A 120 16.86 5.92 -12.05
CA CYS A 120 17.93 6.36 -11.16
C CYS A 120 19.27 6.61 -11.88
N GLY A 121 19.37 6.22 -13.16
CA GLY A 121 20.55 6.52 -13.99
C GLY A 121 21.71 5.57 -13.73
N TYR A 122 21.48 4.33 -13.34
CA TYR A 122 22.51 3.30 -13.45
C TYR A 122 22.78 3.08 -14.93
N LYS A 123 24.01 3.34 -15.35
CA LYS A 123 24.44 3.04 -16.72
C LYS A 123 24.45 1.53 -16.89
N ASP A 124 23.88 1.09 -18.03
CA ASP A 124 23.87 -0.28 -18.54
C ASP A 124 25.29 -0.88 -18.66
N LYS A 125 25.96 -1.09 -17.54
CA LYS A 125 27.13 -1.94 -17.51
C LYS A 125 26.70 -3.19 -16.75
N LEU A 126 26.36 -4.22 -17.54
CA LEU A 126 26.39 -5.59 -17.04
C LEU A 126 27.71 -5.79 -16.29
N LEU A 127 27.63 -6.18 -15.03
CA LEU A 127 28.80 -6.63 -14.31
C LEU A 127 29.29 -7.92 -14.98
N GLU A 128 30.57 -8.24 -14.84
CA GLU A 128 31.15 -9.45 -15.47
C GLU A 128 30.38 -10.67 -14.99
N GLY A 129 29.72 -11.39 -15.94
CA GLY A 129 28.88 -12.55 -15.65
C GLY A 129 27.37 -12.28 -15.60
N GLU A 130 26.91 -11.02 -15.63
CA GLU A 130 25.49 -10.70 -15.76
C GLU A 130 25.02 -10.84 -17.20
N THR A 131 23.74 -11.20 -17.36
CA THR A 131 23.05 -11.27 -18.65
C THR A 131 21.95 -10.22 -18.71
N GLU A 132 21.39 -9.95 -19.90
CA GLU A 132 20.22 -9.08 -20.05
C GLU A 132 19.04 -9.56 -19.19
N GLU A 133 18.92 -10.86 -18.94
CA GLU A 133 17.89 -11.45 -18.10
C GLU A 133 18.06 -11.07 -16.63
N SER A 134 19.29 -10.84 -16.15
CA SER A 134 19.58 -10.42 -14.77
C SER A 134 18.86 -9.13 -14.41
N TYR A 135 18.57 -8.27 -15.37
CA TYR A 135 17.83 -7.01 -15.12
C TYR A 135 16.33 -7.19 -14.85
N GLU A 136 15.78 -8.38 -15.06
CA GLU A 136 14.38 -8.70 -14.75
C GLU A 136 14.18 -9.25 -13.32
N TYR A 137 15.25 -9.33 -12.52
CA TYR A 137 15.10 -9.51 -11.07
C TYR A 137 14.46 -8.27 -10.44
N PRO A 138 13.70 -8.41 -9.36
CA PRO A 138 13.24 -7.23 -8.62
C PRO A 138 14.45 -6.47 -8.07
N ILE A 139 14.32 -5.16 -7.97
CA ILE A 139 15.29 -4.37 -7.21
C ILE A 139 15.13 -4.69 -5.73
N ASP A 140 16.23 -4.92 -5.04
CA ASP A 140 16.31 -5.15 -3.60
C ASP A 140 17.29 -4.19 -2.94
N ASN A 141 17.50 -4.35 -1.63
CA ASN A 141 18.35 -3.45 -0.84
C ASN A 141 17.98 -1.96 -0.99
N VAL A 142 16.69 -1.69 -1.16
CA VAL A 142 16.13 -0.35 -1.28
C VAL A 142 15.54 0.06 0.07
N ASN A 143 16.11 1.08 0.72
CA ASN A 143 15.50 1.69 1.89
C ASN A 143 14.28 2.55 1.50
N TRP A 144 13.41 2.87 2.46
CA TRP A 144 12.18 3.60 2.19
C TRP A 144 12.40 5.00 1.59
N PRO A 145 13.36 5.84 2.06
CA PRO A 145 13.65 7.12 1.43
C PRO A 145 14.05 7.00 -0.04
N ASN A 146 14.83 5.98 -0.41
CA ASN A 146 15.22 5.74 -1.80
C ASN A 146 14.03 5.29 -2.65
N ALA A 147 13.13 4.46 -2.11
CA ALA A 147 11.89 4.08 -2.77
C ALA A 147 10.98 5.30 -3.06
N VAL A 148 10.87 6.22 -2.09
CA VAL A 148 10.15 7.49 -2.28
C VAL A 148 10.84 8.41 -3.29
N ASP A 149 12.16 8.52 -3.25
CA ASP A 149 12.92 9.32 -4.22
C ASP A 149 12.78 8.77 -5.65
N PHE A 150 12.74 7.45 -5.80
CA PHE A 150 12.42 6.81 -7.08
C PHE A 150 11.06 7.28 -7.63
N THR A 151 10.00 7.26 -6.81
CA THR A 151 8.66 7.72 -7.26
C THR A 151 8.68 9.20 -7.63
N ARG A 152 9.41 10.03 -6.89
CA ARG A 152 9.57 11.46 -7.18
C ARG A 152 10.27 11.69 -8.53
N LYS A 153 11.38 11.00 -8.79
CA LYS A 153 12.12 11.07 -10.07
C LYS A 153 11.24 10.59 -11.24
N LEU A 154 10.54 9.49 -11.05
CA LEU A 154 9.61 8.94 -12.04
C LEU A 154 8.53 9.97 -12.41
N ASN A 155 7.89 10.61 -11.43
CA ASN A 155 6.88 11.63 -11.64
C ASN A 155 7.42 12.82 -12.45
N LEU A 156 8.65 13.30 -12.16
CA LEU A 156 9.27 14.37 -12.94
C LEU A 156 9.40 14.01 -14.43
N ILE A 157 9.76 12.75 -14.73
CA ILE A 157 9.92 12.27 -16.12
C ILE A 157 8.57 12.17 -16.81
N VAL A 158 7.59 11.49 -16.19
CA VAL A 158 6.30 11.21 -16.84
C VAL A 158 5.44 12.47 -17.03
N HIS A 159 5.48 13.42 -16.09
CA HIS A 159 4.81 14.71 -16.25
C HIS A 159 5.48 15.57 -17.33
N LYS A 160 6.82 15.65 -17.34
CA LYS A 160 7.56 16.33 -18.40
C LYS A 160 7.19 15.79 -19.80
N ASN A 161 7.02 14.48 -19.89
CA ASN A 161 6.71 13.79 -21.14
C ASN A 161 5.19 13.67 -21.42
N LYS A 162 4.33 14.20 -20.52
CA LYS A 162 2.85 14.13 -20.62
C LYS A 162 2.33 12.71 -20.80
N GLN A 163 2.93 11.75 -20.10
CA GLN A 163 2.58 10.32 -20.19
C GLN A 163 1.41 9.94 -19.27
N ILE A 164 1.13 10.77 -18.27
CA ILE A 164 0.00 10.63 -17.32
C ILE A 164 -0.76 11.94 -17.22
N GLY A 165 -1.97 11.91 -16.64
CA GLY A 165 -2.77 13.13 -16.39
C GLY A 165 -2.12 14.04 -15.34
N ASP A 166 -2.40 15.35 -15.42
CA ASP A 166 -1.80 16.36 -14.55
C ASP A 166 -2.04 16.10 -13.04
N ASN A 167 -3.16 15.48 -12.71
CA ASN A 167 -3.53 15.16 -11.32
C ASN A 167 -3.14 13.72 -10.91
N GLN A 168 -2.50 12.96 -11.77
CA GLN A 168 -2.06 11.60 -11.48
C GLN A 168 -0.60 11.59 -11.01
N ASN A 169 -0.27 10.70 -10.06
CA ASN A 169 1.10 10.52 -9.61
C ASN A 169 1.40 9.06 -9.33
N PHE A 170 2.63 8.67 -9.58
CA PHE A 170 3.20 7.44 -9.08
C PHE A 170 3.59 7.59 -7.61
N MET A 171 3.28 6.58 -6.83
CA MET A 171 3.60 6.52 -5.40
C MET A 171 3.80 5.08 -4.95
N LEU A 172 4.31 4.88 -3.75
CA LEU A 172 4.21 3.59 -3.07
C LEU A 172 2.74 3.31 -2.73
N PRO A 173 2.29 2.06 -2.76
CA PRO A 173 0.94 1.71 -2.34
C PRO A 173 0.70 2.11 -0.88
N THR A 174 -0.54 2.46 -0.53
CA THR A 174 -0.93 2.41 0.87
C THR A 174 -1.03 0.95 1.33
N ASP A 175 -0.93 0.72 2.61
CA ASP A 175 -1.12 -0.59 3.23
C ASP A 175 -2.43 -1.27 2.75
N ALA A 176 -3.50 -0.49 2.68
CA ALA A 176 -4.81 -0.95 2.21
C ALA A 176 -4.86 -1.24 0.71
N GLN A 177 -4.23 -0.41 -0.13
CA GLN A 177 -4.15 -0.65 -1.58
C GLN A 177 -3.38 -1.93 -1.87
N TRP A 178 -2.25 -2.13 -1.19
CA TRP A 178 -1.45 -3.33 -1.35
C TRP A 178 -2.26 -4.59 -1.00
N GLU A 179 -2.89 -4.65 0.20
CA GLU A 179 -3.65 -5.82 0.63
C GLU A 179 -4.87 -6.09 -0.26
N TYR A 180 -5.59 -5.06 -0.67
CA TYR A 180 -6.74 -5.21 -1.56
C TYR A 180 -6.33 -5.81 -2.92
N ALA A 181 -5.23 -5.34 -3.50
CA ALA A 181 -4.68 -5.88 -4.74
C ALA A 181 -4.21 -7.33 -4.56
N ALA A 182 -3.49 -7.63 -3.48
CA ALA A 182 -3.01 -8.97 -3.15
C ALA A 182 -4.15 -9.98 -2.98
N ARG A 183 -5.28 -9.56 -2.41
CA ARG A 183 -6.49 -10.38 -2.25
C ARG A 183 -7.27 -10.58 -3.55
N GLY A 184 -6.88 -9.97 -4.68
CA GLY A 184 -7.59 -10.06 -5.95
C GLY A 184 -8.69 -9.02 -6.14
N GLY A 185 -8.76 -7.96 -5.30
CA GLY A 185 -9.73 -6.89 -5.41
C GLY A 185 -11.18 -7.39 -5.43
N VAL A 186 -11.98 -6.88 -6.36
CA VAL A 186 -13.38 -7.31 -6.56
C VAL A 186 -13.52 -8.76 -7.07
N LYS A 187 -12.42 -9.38 -7.52
CA LYS A 187 -12.37 -10.77 -8.00
C LYS A 187 -11.88 -11.75 -6.95
N SER A 188 -11.68 -11.29 -5.71
CA SER A 188 -11.11 -12.08 -4.62
C SER A 188 -11.78 -13.43 -4.44
N LYS A 189 -11.00 -14.48 -4.36
CA LYS A 189 -11.43 -15.84 -4.00
C LYS A 189 -11.10 -16.17 -2.55
N HIS A 190 -10.70 -15.16 -1.76
CA HIS A 190 -10.37 -15.29 -0.35
C HIS A 190 -9.24 -16.27 -0.06
N TYR A 191 -8.26 -16.35 -0.96
CA TYR A 191 -7.07 -17.15 -0.74
C TYR A 191 -6.18 -16.57 0.35
N ARG A 192 -5.42 -17.43 1.01
CA ARG A 192 -4.45 -17.05 2.04
C ARG A 192 -3.27 -16.30 1.45
N TYR A 193 -2.78 -16.74 0.30
CA TYR A 193 -1.73 -16.11 -0.49
C TYR A 193 -2.31 -15.48 -1.74
N SER A 194 -1.58 -14.62 -2.37
CA SER A 194 -2.07 -13.90 -3.55
C SER A 194 -2.24 -14.86 -4.74
N GLY A 195 -3.48 -15.29 -4.98
CA GLY A 195 -3.87 -16.19 -6.08
C GLY A 195 -3.98 -17.67 -5.74
N SER A 196 -3.59 -18.13 -4.54
CA SER A 196 -3.71 -19.54 -4.13
C SER A 196 -3.72 -19.74 -2.61
N ASN A 197 -4.18 -20.91 -2.16
CA ASN A 197 -3.95 -21.38 -0.78
C ASN A 197 -2.66 -22.21 -0.66
N ASN A 198 -2.02 -22.56 -1.78
CA ASN A 198 -0.72 -23.20 -1.82
C ASN A 198 0.36 -22.19 -2.18
N PRO A 199 1.30 -21.85 -1.28
CA PRO A 199 2.34 -20.86 -1.54
C PRO A 199 3.28 -21.27 -2.69
N ASP A 200 3.52 -22.59 -2.89
CA ASP A 200 4.42 -23.07 -3.95
C ASP A 200 3.97 -22.69 -5.36
N GLU A 201 2.67 -22.40 -5.54
CA GLU A 201 2.13 -22.03 -6.83
C GLU A 201 2.34 -20.54 -7.18
N VAL A 202 2.47 -19.68 -6.17
CA VAL A 202 2.36 -18.22 -6.31
C VAL A 202 3.49 -17.43 -5.69
N ALA A 203 4.40 -18.11 -4.95
CA ALA A 203 5.43 -17.42 -4.16
C ALA A 203 6.83 -18.04 -4.34
N TRP A 204 7.84 -17.18 -4.27
CA TRP A 204 9.24 -17.53 -4.04
C TRP A 204 9.58 -17.22 -2.58
N TYR A 205 10.02 -18.22 -1.79
CA TYR A 205 10.21 -18.11 -0.34
C TYR A 205 11.20 -19.16 0.19
N ASP A 206 11.39 -19.29 1.50
CA ASP A 206 12.37 -20.17 2.20
C ASP A 206 12.13 -21.68 2.03
N ASN A 207 11.39 -22.13 1.04
CA ASN A 207 11.33 -23.56 0.66
C ASN A 207 12.18 -23.89 -0.58
N ASP A 208 12.79 -22.89 -1.17
CA ASP A 208 13.57 -22.98 -2.38
C ASP A 208 15.07 -23.17 -2.02
N SER A 209 15.69 -24.17 -2.62
CA SER A 209 17.11 -24.48 -2.40
C SER A 209 18.07 -23.39 -2.87
N THR A 210 17.59 -22.42 -3.68
CA THR A 210 18.40 -21.30 -4.16
C THR A 210 18.52 -20.20 -3.14
N CYS A 211 17.60 -20.10 -2.15
CA CYS A 211 17.56 -19.09 -1.09
C CYS A 211 17.79 -17.65 -1.62
N GLY A 212 17.37 -17.36 -2.84
CA GLY A 212 17.65 -16.12 -3.55
C GLY A 212 16.42 -15.49 -4.21
N LEU A 213 16.65 -14.31 -4.78
CA LEU A 213 15.66 -13.64 -5.62
C LEU A 213 15.43 -14.42 -6.92
N HIS A 214 14.24 -14.29 -7.46
CA HIS A 214 13.86 -14.84 -8.74
C HIS A 214 13.40 -13.76 -9.71
N LEU A 215 13.47 -14.07 -11.01
CA LEU A 215 12.88 -13.20 -12.03
C LEU A 215 11.41 -12.95 -11.72
N VAL A 216 10.98 -11.72 -11.90
CA VAL A 216 9.57 -11.35 -11.67
C VAL A 216 8.64 -12.14 -12.62
N ALA A 217 7.39 -12.35 -12.18
CA ALA A 217 6.33 -13.00 -12.96
C ALA A 217 6.62 -14.47 -13.39
N THR A 218 7.45 -15.20 -12.65
CA THR A 218 7.75 -16.62 -12.95
C THR A 218 6.86 -17.62 -12.21
N LYS A 219 6.08 -17.16 -11.23
CA LYS A 219 5.00 -17.95 -10.59
C LYS A 219 3.63 -17.56 -11.16
N LYS A 220 2.54 -18.15 -10.65
CA LYS A 220 1.17 -17.82 -11.09
C LYS A 220 0.73 -16.45 -10.54
N PRO A 221 0.04 -15.62 -11.34
CA PRO A 221 -0.53 -14.38 -10.85
C PRO A 221 -1.80 -14.63 -10.01
N ASN A 222 -2.26 -13.58 -9.33
CA ASN A 222 -3.56 -13.58 -8.70
C ASN A 222 -4.71 -13.33 -9.71
N GLU A 223 -5.95 -13.19 -9.21
CA GLU A 223 -7.17 -13.05 -10.01
C GLU A 223 -7.17 -11.77 -10.87
N LEU A 224 -6.37 -10.77 -10.52
CA LEU A 224 -6.20 -9.52 -11.28
C LEU A 224 -5.08 -9.61 -12.32
N GLY A 225 -4.28 -10.67 -12.32
CA GLY A 225 -3.09 -10.78 -13.17
C GLY A 225 -1.85 -10.12 -12.58
N ILE A 226 -1.83 -9.88 -11.27
CA ILE A 226 -0.70 -9.31 -10.53
C ILE A 226 0.16 -10.44 -10.00
N TYR A 227 1.48 -10.33 -10.16
CA TYR A 227 2.46 -11.34 -9.79
C TYR A 227 3.20 -10.95 -8.50
N ASP A 228 3.76 -11.94 -7.83
CA ASP A 228 4.74 -11.81 -6.75
C ASP A 228 4.27 -10.99 -5.53
N MET A 229 2.92 -10.89 -5.33
CA MET A 229 2.34 -10.26 -4.13
C MET A 229 2.46 -11.15 -2.88
N SER A 230 3.09 -12.31 -2.99
CA SER A 230 3.45 -13.22 -1.91
C SER A 230 4.82 -13.79 -2.23
N GLY A 231 5.88 -13.30 -1.62
CA GLY A 231 7.25 -13.80 -1.85
C GLY A 231 8.12 -12.82 -2.65
N ASN A 232 9.26 -13.30 -3.09
CA ASN A 232 10.33 -12.66 -3.85
C ASN A 232 11.03 -11.53 -3.07
N VAL A 233 10.50 -10.28 -3.02
CA VAL A 233 11.01 -9.21 -2.15
C VAL A 233 9.93 -8.64 -1.25
N GLY A 234 10.32 -8.08 -0.12
CA GLY A 234 9.43 -7.28 0.72
C GLY A 234 9.13 -5.95 0.03
N GLU A 235 7.89 -5.47 0.11
CA GLU A 235 7.45 -4.26 -0.59
C GLU A 235 7.10 -3.14 0.37
N TRP A 236 7.77 -1.99 0.23
CA TRP A 236 7.48 -0.80 0.99
C TRP A 236 6.09 -0.23 0.66
N CYS A 237 5.36 0.13 1.73
CA CYS A 237 4.14 0.94 1.61
C CYS A 237 4.43 2.40 2.00
N SER A 238 3.48 3.29 1.69
CA SER A 238 3.58 4.72 2.04
C SER A 238 3.19 5.02 3.48
N ASP A 239 2.57 4.06 4.18
CA ASP A 239 1.95 4.28 5.48
C ASP A 239 2.91 4.06 6.65
N THR A 240 2.78 4.90 7.67
CA THR A 240 3.29 4.63 9.02
C THR A 240 2.73 3.31 9.55
N TYR A 241 3.60 2.46 10.11
CA TYR A 241 3.15 1.27 10.81
C TYR A 241 2.42 1.62 12.11
N ARG A 242 1.19 1.18 12.22
CA ARG A 242 0.33 1.37 13.37
C ARG A 242 -0.64 0.20 13.52
N ARG A 243 -1.20 0.02 14.71
CA ARG A 243 -2.28 -0.95 14.92
C ARG A 243 -3.52 -0.52 14.14
N TYR A 244 -4.25 -1.48 13.60
CA TYR A 244 -5.52 -1.19 12.96
C TYR A 244 -6.56 -0.67 13.95
N GLY A 245 -7.41 0.26 13.49
CA GLY A 245 -8.65 0.66 14.15
C GLY A 245 -9.80 -0.28 13.76
N LYS A 246 -10.95 -0.09 14.40
CA LYS A 246 -12.18 -0.87 14.08
C LYS A 246 -13.13 -0.14 13.16
N GLU A 247 -12.90 1.15 12.93
CA GLU A 247 -13.79 2.01 12.16
C GLU A 247 -13.72 1.68 10.67
N LYS A 248 -14.84 1.85 9.98
CA LYS A 248 -14.86 1.89 8.53
C LYS A 248 -14.00 3.04 8.03
N THR A 249 -13.17 2.79 7.02
CA THR A 249 -12.31 3.81 6.41
C THR A 249 -12.48 3.82 4.89
N VAL A 250 -12.36 5.00 4.29
CA VAL A 250 -12.40 5.20 2.84
C VAL A 250 -11.07 5.79 2.40
N ASN A 251 -10.41 5.14 1.45
CA ASN A 251 -9.09 5.51 0.94
C ASN A 251 -8.11 5.87 2.08
N PRO A 252 -7.92 4.99 3.09
CA PRO A 252 -7.08 5.32 4.24
C PRO A 252 -5.65 5.61 3.79
N LYS A 253 -5.09 6.68 4.32
CA LYS A 253 -3.69 7.09 4.12
C LYS A 253 -3.14 7.54 5.46
N PHE A 254 -2.02 6.95 5.87
CA PHE A 254 -1.32 7.30 7.10
C PHE A 254 0.13 7.62 6.77
N PRO A 255 0.40 8.77 6.08
CA PRO A 255 1.73 9.08 5.57
C PRO A 255 2.77 8.99 6.67
N TYR A 256 3.92 8.42 6.35
CA TYR A 256 5.02 8.35 7.29
C TYR A 256 5.55 9.77 7.58
N ASP A 257 5.69 10.07 8.87
CA ASP A 257 6.32 11.30 9.37
C ASP A 257 7.33 10.91 10.46
N ILE A 258 8.61 11.09 10.17
CA ILE A 258 9.73 10.77 11.06
C ILE A 258 9.62 11.45 12.44
N ARG A 259 8.86 12.53 12.55
CA ARG A 259 8.66 13.24 13.83
C ARG A 259 7.67 12.53 14.75
N THR A 260 6.82 11.68 14.21
CA THR A 260 5.71 11.05 14.94
C THR A 260 5.74 9.53 14.91
N ALA A 261 6.56 8.94 14.07
CA ALA A 261 6.66 7.49 13.90
C ALA A 261 8.08 7.05 13.57
N ASN A 262 8.43 5.85 14.03
CA ASN A 262 9.75 5.25 13.81
C ASN A 262 9.70 4.14 12.76
N LEU A 263 8.53 3.62 12.43
CA LEU A 263 8.36 2.45 11.58
C LEU A 263 7.41 2.73 10.42
N VAL A 264 7.75 2.18 9.27
CA VAL A 264 6.96 2.20 8.04
C VAL A 264 6.38 0.81 7.80
N VAL A 265 5.22 0.73 7.15
CA VAL A 265 4.66 -0.56 6.75
C VAL A 265 5.48 -1.17 5.65
N ILE A 266 5.87 -2.44 5.86
CA ILE A 266 6.38 -3.31 4.83
C ILE A 266 5.49 -4.53 4.71
N ARG A 267 5.22 -4.96 3.49
CA ARG A 267 4.54 -6.20 3.17
C ARG A 267 5.60 -7.22 2.80
N LEU A 268 5.80 -8.20 3.69
CA LEU A 268 6.90 -9.13 3.55
C LEU A 268 6.61 -10.20 2.50
N GLY A 269 7.67 -10.55 1.81
CA GLY A 269 7.68 -11.54 0.78
C GLY A 269 9.08 -11.87 0.30
N GLY A 270 10.12 -11.71 1.13
CA GLY A 270 11.48 -12.04 0.71
C GLY A 270 11.67 -13.54 0.46
N ALA A 271 12.53 -13.89 -0.46
CA ALA A 271 12.88 -15.28 -0.81
C ALA A 271 13.41 -16.11 0.38
N THR A 272 13.82 -15.45 1.47
CA THR A 272 14.24 -16.09 2.73
C THR A 272 13.14 -16.10 3.80
N THR A 273 11.94 -15.69 3.46
CA THR A 273 10.81 -15.52 4.40
C THR A 273 10.01 -16.83 4.50
N LYS A 274 9.51 -17.15 5.68
CA LYS A 274 8.67 -18.34 5.89
C LYS A 274 7.30 -18.16 5.26
N SER A 275 6.65 -19.26 4.85
CA SER A 275 5.30 -19.21 4.27
C SER A 275 4.26 -18.55 5.17
N THR A 276 4.46 -18.56 6.50
CA THR A 276 3.59 -17.86 7.45
C THR A 276 3.54 -16.35 7.25
N ASP A 277 4.58 -15.76 6.67
CA ASP A 277 4.74 -14.32 6.54
C ASP A 277 4.38 -13.83 5.13
N LEU A 278 4.07 -14.76 4.20
CA LEU A 278 3.65 -14.47 2.82
C LEU A 278 2.14 -14.24 2.67
N ARG A 279 1.38 -14.37 3.76
CA ARG A 279 -0.09 -14.23 3.75
C ARG A 279 -0.48 -12.82 3.30
N VAL A 280 -1.53 -12.70 2.51
CA VAL A 280 -2.01 -11.39 2.02
C VAL A 280 -2.34 -10.40 3.14
N SER A 281 -2.61 -10.89 4.36
CA SER A 281 -2.86 -10.07 5.55
C SER A 281 -1.59 -9.72 6.34
N ALA A 282 -0.49 -10.46 6.15
CA ALA A 282 0.73 -10.26 6.93
C ALA A 282 1.34 -8.87 6.63
N ARG A 283 1.72 -8.18 7.70
CA ARG A 283 2.32 -6.83 7.61
C ARG A 283 3.26 -6.61 8.79
N TYR A 284 4.28 -5.81 8.54
CA TYR A 284 5.31 -5.54 9.54
C TYR A 284 5.62 -4.04 9.60
N GLY A 285 6.14 -3.62 10.73
CA GLY A 285 6.74 -2.30 10.87
C GLY A 285 8.24 -2.43 10.79
N GLU A 286 8.85 -1.71 9.84
CA GLU A 286 10.28 -1.74 9.61
C GLU A 286 10.87 -0.34 9.73
N ASP A 287 12.15 -0.26 10.15
CA ASP A 287 12.91 0.97 10.11
C ASP A 287 12.99 1.46 8.66
N PRO A 288 12.68 2.73 8.35
CA PRO A 288 12.78 3.26 6.99
C PRO A 288 14.21 3.20 6.42
N GLU A 289 15.23 3.13 7.28
CA GLU A 289 16.65 3.02 6.93
C GLU A 289 17.30 1.82 7.65
N PRO A 290 16.87 0.56 7.30
CA PRO A 290 17.40 -0.60 7.99
C PRO A 290 18.91 -0.75 7.76
N ASN A 291 19.58 -1.33 8.76
CA ASN A 291 21.03 -1.58 8.70
C ASN A 291 21.31 -2.96 8.08
N GLY A 292 22.36 -3.04 7.27
CA GLY A 292 22.80 -4.27 6.63
C GLY A 292 22.12 -4.52 5.29
N GLU A 293 22.17 -5.77 4.83
CA GLU A 293 21.47 -6.21 3.61
C GLU A 293 20.06 -6.65 3.97
N PHE A 294 19.10 -6.27 3.16
CA PHE A 294 17.69 -6.58 3.37
C PHE A 294 16.96 -6.80 2.05
N PRO A 295 16.13 -7.84 1.94
CA PRO A 295 15.44 -8.18 0.70
C PRO A 295 14.19 -7.32 0.49
N TYR A 296 14.35 -5.98 0.52
CA TYR A 296 13.26 -5.03 0.39
C TYR A 296 13.37 -4.24 -0.92
N GLY A 297 12.30 -4.25 -1.67
CA GLY A 297 12.08 -3.53 -2.90
C GLY A 297 10.82 -2.68 -2.84
N LEU A 298 10.19 -2.47 -3.99
CA LEU A 298 8.97 -1.68 -4.07
C LEU A 298 8.10 -2.09 -5.25
N ARG A 299 6.82 -1.77 -5.13
CA ARG A 299 5.84 -1.79 -6.21
C ARG A 299 5.22 -0.41 -6.34
N LEU A 300 4.80 -0.03 -7.55
CA LEU A 300 4.23 1.28 -7.84
C LEU A 300 2.71 1.26 -7.85
N VAL A 301 2.11 2.35 -7.43
CA VAL A 301 0.71 2.70 -7.66
C VAL A 301 0.64 4.00 -8.45
N LEU A 302 -0.29 4.08 -9.43
CA LEU A 302 -0.66 5.30 -10.14
C LEU A 302 -2.11 5.66 -9.79
N GLN A 303 -2.29 6.83 -9.24
CA GLN A 303 -3.59 7.37 -8.84
C GLN A 303 -3.67 8.88 -9.08
#